data_d2aee2b7962f7f53116e925342e91798
#
_entry.id   d2aee2b7962f7f53116e925342e91798
#
_cell.length_a   1.000
_cell.length_b   1.000
_cell.length_c   1.000
_cell.angle_alpha   90.00
_cell.angle_beta   90.00
_cell.angle_gamma   90.00
#
_symmetry.space_group_name_H-M   'P 1'
#
loop_
_entity.id
_entity.type
_entity.pdbx_description
1 polymer ?
#
loop_
_entity_poly.entity_id
_entity_poly.type
_entity_poly.pdbx_seq_one_letter_code
_entity_poly.pdbx_strand_id
1 'polypeptide(L)'
;MIKNPNKYRLLRVFEYMLQTDEEHPLNVTQIQNKLAEDGFCDKLPDRKSILRDLACINDCGYEIENCENHNLGKYMNGKQRAFEGYQLKMLADAVASARFLAAEDARKLVDAIMTLGSEADKKLLKKAVIRDESLNVATKQAKYNFDRILEAIRERKQIKFQYNDKYLAKPAQEDLRNDGMTYYISPYYLVPAKNDYYVIACTGEHKNFSHYRVSRMLNVEKIDEAAKDIKLNDSYKKLEAEGKSISDYLREHINMWFGDTQRVNLHCRQQARLDVLGNFGNRLNIADCKGNKEYFTTSVEVQASGGFFSWVAGLGGDVIITGPECVREEYKKYLENQLALYK
;
A
#
# COMPACT_ATOMS: atom_id res chain seq x y z
N MET A 1 -4.94 41.74 -0.83
CA MET A 1 -4.24 42.25 -2.04
C MET A 1 -3.02 41.37 -2.31
N ILE A 2 -2.89 40.82 -3.50
CA ILE A 2 -1.79 39.91 -3.87
C ILE A 2 -0.49 40.74 -3.98
N LYS A 3 0.54 40.41 -3.16
CA LYS A 3 1.80 41.17 -3.11
C LYS A 3 2.58 41.18 -4.44
N ASN A 4 2.43 40.13 -5.27
CA ASN A 4 3.12 40.03 -6.56
C ASN A 4 2.20 39.40 -7.62
N PRO A 5 1.35 40.24 -8.28
CA PRO A 5 0.32 39.73 -9.18
C PRO A 5 0.88 38.96 -10.39
N ASN A 6 2.03 39.36 -10.93
CA ASN A 6 2.62 38.69 -12.09
C ASN A 6 3.11 37.26 -11.76
N LYS A 7 3.77 37.10 -10.62
CA LYS A 7 4.22 35.77 -10.17
C LYS A 7 3.04 34.88 -9.84
N TYR A 8 2.03 35.42 -9.18
CA TYR A 8 0.80 34.70 -8.90
C TYR A 8 0.12 34.20 -10.19
N ARG A 9 -0.04 35.10 -11.19
CA ARG A 9 -0.62 34.78 -12.48
C ARG A 9 0.15 33.66 -13.19
N LEU A 10 1.48 33.73 -13.25
CA LEU A 10 2.31 32.71 -13.85
C LEU A 10 2.07 31.32 -13.21
N LEU A 11 2.06 31.27 -11.88
CA LEU A 11 1.80 30.02 -11.15
C LEU A 11 0.40 29.45 -11.46
N ARG A 12 -0.64 30.33 -11.48
CA ARG A 12 -2.00 29.88 -11.80
C ARG A 12 -2.13 29.41 -13.24
N VAL A 13 -1.50 30.12 -14.20
CA VAL A 13 -1.46 29.69 -15.59
C VAL A 13 -0.78 28.33 -15.71
N PHE A 14 0.33 28.12 -15.00
CA PHE A 14 1.01 26.82 -14.96
C PHE A 14 0.09 25.71 -14.40
N GLU A 15 -0.60 25.95 -13.29
CA GLU A 15 -1.57 25.01 -12.72
C GLU A 15 -2.70 24.65 -13.69
N TYR A 16 -3.22 25.64 -14.44
CA TYR A 16 -4.23 25.38 -15.48
C TYR A 16 -3.67 24.52 -16.60
N MET A 17 -2.44 24.82 -17.05
CA MET A 17 -1.79 24.05 -18.12
C MET A 17 -1.50 22.60 -17.70
N LEU A 18 -1.18 22.33 -16.44
CA LEU A 18 -1.03 20.98 -15.92
C LEU A 18 -2.31 20.12 -16.06
N GLN A 19 -3.48 20.76 -16.12
CA GLN A 19 -4.76 20.07 -16.24
C GLN A 19 -5.20 19.87 -17.69
N THR A 20 -4.50 20.47 -18.67
CA THR A 20 -4.82 20.36 -20.09
C THR A 20 -4.30 19.07 -20.70
N ASP A 21 -4.90 18.64 -21.76
CA ASP A 21 -4.47 17.59 -22.67
C ASP A 21 -4.96 17.92 -24.09
N GLU A 22 -4.64 17.10 -25.07
CA GLU A 22 -5.01 17.33 -26.47
C GLU A 22 -6.53 17.44 -26.67
N GLU A 23 -7.32 16.70 -25.88
CA GLU A 23 -8.80 16.74 -25.94
C GLU A 23 -9.38 17.94 -25.17
N HIS A 24 -8.64 18.47 -24.20
CA HIS A 24 -9.08 19.57 -23.31
C HIS A 24 -8.06 20.73 -23.31
N PRO A 25 -7.76 21.33 -24.46
CA PRO A 25 -6.84 22.45 -24.53
C PRO A 25 -7.47 23.72 -23.96
N LEU A 26 -6.65 24.71 -23.64
CA LEU A 26 -7.09 26.04 -23.22
C LEU A 26 -6.59 27.11 -24.18
N ASN A 27 -7.49 27.95 -24.67
CA ASN A 27 -7.12 29.18 -25.37
C ASN A 27 -6.90 30.33 -24.38
N VAL A 28 -6.29 31.44 -24.85
CA VAL A 28 -5.95 32.56 -24.00
C VAL A 28 -7.17 33.17 -23.29
N THR A 29 -8.32 33.22 -23.98
CA THR A 29 -9.57 33.75 -23.40
C THR A 29 -10.07 32.90 -22.27
N GLN A 30 -9.98 31.57 -22.43
CA GLN A 30 -10.37 30.64 -21.37
C GLN A 30 -9.44 30.74 -20.16
N ILE A 31 -8.13 30.94 -20.37
CA ILE A 31 -7.17 31.19 -19.27
C ILE A 31 -7.50 32.49 -18.55
N GLN A 32 -7.84 33.55 -19.30
CA GLN A 32 -8.25 34.85 -18.72
C GLN A 32 -9.52 34.69 -17.84
N ASN A 33 -10.52 33.94 -18.33
CA ASN A 33 -11.75 33.70 -17.60
C ASN A 33 -11.51 32.88 -16.31
N LYS A 34 -10.69 31.84 -16.37
CA LYS A 34 -10.31 31.08 -15.16
C LYS A 34 -9.59 31.96 -14.12
N LEU A 35 -8.72 32.84 -14.55
CA LEU A 35 -8.07 33.81 -13.65
C LEU A 35 -9.06 34.80 -13.02
N ALA A 36 -10.12 35.17 -13.73
CA ALA A 36 -11.18 36.03 -13.19
C ALA A 36 -12.03 35.27 -12.17
N GLU A 37 -12.43 34.02 -12.48
CA GLU A 37 -13.18 33.13 -11.59
C GLU A 37 -12.42 32.88 -10.29
N ASP A 38 -11.10 32.74 -10.33
CA ASP A 38 -10.23 32.60 -9.15
C ASP A 38 -10.03 33.90 -8.36
N GLY A 39 -10.65 35.01 -8.77
CA GLY A 39 -10.57 36.28 -8.08
C GLY A 39 -9.19 36.94 -8.16
N PHE A 40 -8.43 36.67 -9.23
CA PHE A 40 -7.05 37.15 -9.37
C PHE A 40 -6.93 38.68 -9.38
N CYS A 41 -7.83 39.38 -10.07
CA CYS A 41 -7.82 40.83 -10.15
C CYS A 41 -9.14 41.39 -10.71
N ASP A 42 -9.43 42.66 -10.39
CA ASP A 42 -10.61 43.39 -10.91
C ASP A 42 -10.54 43.64 -12.42
N LYS A 43 -9.33 43.54 -13.02
CA LYS A 43 -9.11 43.67 -14.44
C LYS A 43 -8.39 42.48 -15.02
N LEU A 44 -8.99 41.85 -16.04
CA LEU A 44 -8.40 40.71 -16.76
C LEU A 44 -7.01 41.07 -17.30
N PRO A 45 -6.01 40.17 -17.13
CA PRO A 45 -4.68 40.35 -17.72
C PRO A 45 -4.77 40.40 -19.24
N ASP A 46 -3.91 41.20 -19.88
CA ASP A 46 -3.89 41.26 -21.33
C ASP A 46 -3.38 39.99 -21.98
N ARG A 47 -3.76 39.77 -23.25
CA ARG A 47 -3.37 38.59 -24.03
C ARG A 47 -1.86 38.39 -24.09
N LYS A 48 -1.08 39.48 -24.21
CA LYS A 48 0.39 39.40 -24.32
C LYS A 48 1.01 38.89 -23.03
N SER A 49 0.46 39.28 -21.90
CA SER A 49 0.91 38.82 -20.57
C SER A 49 0.73 37.31 -20.41
N ILE A 50 -0.42 36.75 -20.82
CA ILE A 50 -0.66 35.29 -20.79
C ILE A 50 0.29 34.56 -21.75
N LEU A 51 0.51 35.07 -22.96
CA LEU A 51 1.45 34.47 -23.91
C LEU A 51 2.89 34.50 -23.41
N ARG A 52 3.32 35.54 -22.65
CA ARG A 52 4.63 35.56 -21.99
C ARG A 52 4.73 34.56 -20.88
N ASP A 53 3.67 34.36 -20.09
CA ASP A 53 3.64 33.34 -19.05
C ASP A 53 3.76 31.94 -19.66
N LEU A 54 3.06 31.66 -20.75
CA LEU A 54 3.17 30.36 -21.48
C LEU A 54 4.57 30.15 -22.07
N ALA A 55 5.20 31.21 -22.62
CA ALA A 55 6.57 31.14 -23.10
C ALA A 55 7.56 30.89 -21.95
N CYS A 56 7.38 31.57 -20.82
CA CYS A 56 8.19 31.30 -19.61
C CYS A 56 8.07 29.85 -19.10
N ILE A 57 6.89 29.28 -19.16
CA ILE A 57 6.66 27.88 -18.79
C ILE A 57 7.44 26.95 -19.74
N ASN A 58 7.42 27.24 -21.07
CA ASN A 58 8.22 26.52 -22.04
C ASN A 58 9.73 26.65 -21.78
N ASP A 59 10.20 27.87 -21.47
CA ASP A 59 11.62 28.12 -21.14
C ASP A 59 12.07 27.36 -19.88
N CYS A 60 11.15 27.05 -18.98
CA CYS A 60 11.37 26.20 -17.81
C CYS A 60 11.40 24.70 -18.15
N GLY A 61 11.23 24.31 -19.41
CA GLY A 61 11.32 22.94 -19.88
C GLY A 61 9.97 22.21 -19.93
N TYR A 62 8.84 22.91 -19.74
CA TYR A 62 7.50 22.31 -19.91
C TYR A 62 7.02 22.55 -21.34
N GLU A 63 6.81 21.46 -22.08
CA GLU A 63 6.39 21.53 -23.49
C GLU A 63 4.89 21.85 -23.60
N ILE A 64 4.59 23.10 -23.96
CA ILE A 64 3.23 23.54 -24.28
C ILE A 64 3.05 23.51 -25.81
N GLU A 65 2.16 22.66 -26.27
CA GLU A 65 1.87 22.45 -27.67
C GLU A 65 0.58 23.17 -28.11
N ASN A 66 0.49 23.46 -29.41
CA ASN A 66 -0.74 23.93 -30.02
C ASN A 66 -1.54 22.73 -30.50
N CYS A 67 -2.86 22.78 -30.33
CA CYS A 67 -3.72 21.81 -31.02
C CYS A 67 -3.57 21.95 -32.54
N GLU A 68 -3.81 20.87 -33.28
CA GLU A 68 -3.83 20.91 -34.76
C GLU A 68 -4.74 22.02 -35.30
N ASN A 69 -5.87 22.24 -34.65
CA ASN A 69 -6.68 23.43 -34.88
C ASN A 69 -6.27 24.53 -33.87
N HIS A 70 -5.43 25.47 -34.33
CA HIS A 70 -4.89 26.58 -33.52
C HIS A 70 -5.94 27.41 -32.77
N ASN A 71 -7.21 27.38 -33.20
CA ASN A 71 -8.30 28.09 -32.52
C ASN A 71 -8.75 27.38 -31.24
N LEU A 72 -8.49 26.10 -31.08
CA LEU A 72 -8.87 25.32 -29.87
C LEU A 72 -8.01 25.67 -28.68
N GLY A 73 -6.74 26.05 -28.87
CA GLY A 73 -5.87 26.45 -27.79
C GLY A 73 -4.56 25.68 -27.69
N LYS A 74 -4.04 25.62 -26.49
CA LYS A 74 -2.77 25.00 -26.13
C LYS A 74 -2.97 23.99 -25.02
N TYR A 75 -2.12 22.97 -24.99
CA TYR A 75 -2.08 21.98 -23.92
C TYR A 75 -0.64 21.64 -23.54
N MET A 76 -0.47 21.10 -22.36
CA MET A 76 0.82 20.61 -21.88
C MET A 76 1.01 19.17 -22.34
N ASN A 77 2.17 18.86 -22.95
CA ASN A 77 2.51 17.52 -23.39
C ASN A 77 2.53 16.53 -22.21
N GLY A 78 1.82 15.42 -22.35
CA GLY A 78 1.66 14.40 -21.31
C GLY A 78 2.97 13.78 -20.80
N LYS A 79 4.04 13.79 -21.62
CA LYS A 79 5.37 13.26 -21.25
C LYS A 79 6.02 14.00 -20.07
N GLN A 80 5.51 15.17 -19.72
CA GLN A 80 6.04 15.99 -18.61
C GLN A 80 5.28 15.81 -17.31
N ARG A 81 4.28 14.97 -17.28
CA ARG A 81 3.55 14.65 -16.06
C ARG A 81 4.30 13.62 -15.24
N ALA A 82 4.18 13.75 -13.92
CA ALA A 82 4.77 12.79 -12.98
C ALA A 82 4.22 11.36 -13.17
N PHE A 83 3.00 11.24 -13.70
CA PHE A 83 2.31 9.96 -13.92
C PHE A 83 1.55 9.99 -15.25
N GLU A 84 1.54 8.85 -15.94
CA GLU A 84 0.66 8.58 -17.07
C GLU A 84 -0.73 8.11 -16.59
N GLY A 85 -1.75 8.24 -17.43
CA GLY A 85 -3.13 7.90 -17.06
C GLY A 85 -3.31 6.48 -16.53
N TYR A 86 -2.62 5.47 -17.10
CA TYR A 86 -2.68 4.10 -16.60
C TYR A 86 -2.02 3.94 -15.22
N GLN A 87 -0.95 4.70 -14.93
CA GLN A 87 -0.28 4.68 -13.62
C GLN A 87 -1.19 5.29 -12.55
N LEU A 88 -1.87 6.38 -12.87
CA LEU A 88 -2.89 6.98 -11.99
C LEU A 88 -4.04 6.00 -11.74
N LYS A 89 -4.47 5.25 -12.77
CA LYS A 89 -5.48 4.20 -12.62
C LYS A 89 -5.02 3.13 -11.64
N MET A 90 -3.79 2.62 -11.79
CA MET A 90 -3.24 1.61 -10.89
C MET A 90 -3.15 2.11 -9.44
N LEU A 91 -2.70 3.36 -9.23
CA LEU A 91 -2.64 3.98 -7.91
C LEU A 91 -4.05 4.14 -7.30
N ALA A 92 -5.00 4.63 -8.08
CA ALA A 92 -6.38 4.81 -7.64
C ALA A 92 -7.06 3.48 -7.29
N ASP A 93 -6.85 2.42 -8.08
CA ASP A 93 -7.37 1.08 -7.80
C ASP A 93 -6.73 0.47 -6.54
N ALA A 94 -5.42 0.63 -6.36
CA ALA A 94 -4.73 0.15 -5.18
C ALA A 94 -5.30 0.79 -3.90
N VAL A 95 -5.60 2.10 -3.94
CA VAL A 95 -6.23 2.81 -2.82
C VAL A 95 -7.69 2.41 -2.66
N ALA A 96 -8.46 2.30 -3.76
CA ALA A 96 -9.86 1.93 -3.74
C ALA A 96 -10.09 0.50 -3.17
N SER A 97 -9.13 -0.42 -3.41
CA SER A 97 -9.18 -1.80 -2.90
C SER A 97 -8.60 -1.95 -1.49
N ALA A 98 -8.04 -0.91 -0.92
CA ALA A 98 -7.38 -0.96 0.38
C ALA A 98 -8.39 -1.04 1.54
N ARG A 99 -8.60 -2.25 2.07
CA ARG A 99 -9.58 -2.51 3.14
C ARG A 99 -9.20 -1.92 4.50
N PHE A 100 -7.95 -1.55 4.68
CA PHE A 100 -7.44 -0.90 5.90
C PHE A 100 -7.75 0.61 5.97
N LEU A 101 -8.31 1.20 4.90
CA LEU A 101 -8.77 2.58 4.89
C LEU A 101 -10.26 2.65 5.15
N ALA A 102 -10.70 3.65 5.91
CA ALA A 102 -12.12 3.98 5.98
C ALA A 102 -12.61 4.49 4.62
N ALA A 103 -13.86 4.19 4.25
CA ALA A 103 -14.42 4.53 2.93
C ALA A 103 -14.25 6.02 2.56
N GLU A 104 -14.46 6.93 3.53
CA GLU A 104 -14.26 8.36 3.33
C GLU A 104 -12.79 8.73 3.05
N ASP A 105 -11.83 8.12 3.77
CA ASP A 105 -10.40 8.38 3.57
C ASP A 105 -9.92 7.79 2.23
N ALA A 106 -10.37 6.59 1.87
CA ALA A 106 -10.09 6.01 0.55
C ALA A 106 -10.61 6.91 -0.59
N ARG A 107 -11.83 7.44 -0.46
CA ARG A 107 -12.40 8.38 -1.43
C ARG A 107 -11.55 9.63 -1.56
N LYS A 108 -11.18 10.28 -0.45
CA LYS A 108 -10.35 11.50 -0.46
C LYS A 108 -8.99 11.26 -1.11
N LEU A 109 -8.37 10.12 -0.85
CA LEU A 109 -7.08 9.77 -1.47
C LEU A 109 -7.21 9.51 -2.96
N VAL A 110 -8.25 8.80 -3.41
CA VAL A 110 -8.52 8.59 -4.84
C VAL A 110 -8.78 9.93 -5.53
N ASP A 111 -9.58 10.82 -4.92
CA ASP A 111 -9.84 12.15 -5.46
C ASP A 111 -8.54 12.98 -5.55
N ALA A 112 -7.64 12.90 -4.56
CA ALA A 112 -6.35 13.54 -4.59
C ALA A 112 -5.43 12.97 -5.69
N ILE A 113 -5.40 11.64 -5.91
CA ILE A 113 -4.67 11.02 -7.01
C ILE A 113 -5.18 11.52 -8.36
N MET A 114 -6.50 11.67 -8.52
CA MET A 114 -7.09 12.19 -9.75
C MET A 114 -6.63 13.62 -10.06
N THR A 115 -6.27 14.44 -9.07
CA THR A 115 -5.76 15.80 -9.31
C THR A 115 -4.37 15.83 -9.94
N LEU A 116 -3.63 14.71 -9.92
CA LEU A 116 -2.31 14.59 -10.54
C LEU A 116 -2.37 14.38 -12.06
N GLY A 117 -3.55 14.08 -12.59
CA GLY A 117 -3.79 13.86 -14.03
C GLY A 117 -4.43 15.05 -14.72
N SER A 118 -4.61 14.90 -16.04
CA SER A 118 -5.37 15.86 -16.87
C SER A 118 -6.88 15.77 -16.63
N GLU A 119 -7.63 16.65 -17.24
CA GLU A 119 -9.11 16.59 -17.22
C GLU A 119 -9.64 15.32 -17.90
N ALA A 120 -8.98 14.83 -18.97
CA ALA A 120 -9.32 13.54 -19.59
C ALA A 120 -9.07 12.38 -18.61
N ASP A 121 -7.89 12.36 -17.97
CA ASP A 121 -7.56 11.35 -16.96
C ASP A 121 -8.60 11.34 -15.83
N LYS A 122 -8.97 12.50 -15.30
CA LYS A 122 -10.00 12.62 -14.25
C LYS A 122 -11.34 12.05 -14.68
N LYS A 123 -11.80 12.36 -15.90
CA LYS A 123 -13.06 11.85 -16.45
C LYS A 123 -13.02 10.34 -16.62
N LEU A 124 -11.89 9.81 -17.13
CA LEU A 124 -11.67 8.38 -17.30
C LEU A 124 -11.68 7.67 -15.93
N LEU A 125 -10.88 8.18 -14.97
CA LEU A 125 -10.73 7.57 -13.66
C LEU A 125 -12.04 7.57 -12.86
N LYS A 126 -12.83 8.64 -12.93
CA LYS A 126 -14.16 8.68 -12.29
C LYS A 126 -15.11 7.57 -12.76
N LYS A 127 -14.97 7.10 -14.01
CA LYS A 127 -15.77 6.01 -14.56
C LYS A 127 -15.14 4.65 -14.34
N ALA A 128 -13.81 4.58 -14.38
CA ALA A 128 -13.05 3.34 -14.41
C ALA A 128 -12.67 2.81 -13.02
N VAL A 129 -12.61 3.65 -11.99
CA VAL A 129 -12.32 3.22 -10.61
C VAL A 129 -13.59 2.71 -9.95
N ILE A 130 -13.65 1.39 -9.78
CA ILE A 130 -14.78 0.74 -9.08
C ILE A 130 -14.47 0.77 -7.58
N ARG A 131 -15.40 1.29 -6.80
CA ARG A 131 -15.31 1.33 -5.33
C ARG A 131 -16.43 0.50 -4.75
N ASP A 132 -16.08 -0.44 -3.90
CA ASP A 132 -17.04 -1.12 -3.04
C ASP A 132 -16.80 -0.69 -1.59
N GLU A 133 -17.54 0.32 -1.17
CA GLU A 133 -17.39 0.90 0.17
C GLU A 133 -17.74 -0.11 1.28
N SER A 134 -18.50 -1.17 0.97
CA SER A 134 -18.84 -2.23 1.92
C SER A 134 -17.60 -3.06 2.34
N LEU A 135 -16.56 -3.06 1.53
CA LEU A 135 -15.30 -3.76 1.81
C LEU A 135 -14.36 -2.96 2.73
N ASN A 136 -14.61 -1.68 2.95
CA ASN A 136 -13.83 -0.83 3.82
C ASN A 136 -14.28 -1.01 5.28
N VAL A 137 -13.72 -2.01 5.94
CA VAL A 137 -14.06 -2.36 7.34
C VAL A 137 -13.26 -1.57 8.38
N ALA A 138 -12.32 -0.74 7.94
CA ALA A 138 -11.49 0.03 8.83
C ALA A 138 -12.27 1.16 9.52
N THR A 139 -11.95 1.37 10.78
CA THR A 139 -12.47 2.50 11.55
C THR A 139 -11.61 3.75 11.31
N LYS A 140 -12.16 4.95 11.58
CA LYS A 140 -11.37 6.19 11.58
C LYS A 140 -10.14 6.11 12.52
N GLN A 141 -10.22 5.28 13.55
CA GLN A 141 -9.13 5.04 14.50
C GLN A 141 -7.89 4.43 13.82
N ALA A 142 -8.05 3.59 12.80
CA ALA A 142 -6.93 2.95 12.11
C ALA A 142 -5.97 3.97 11.48
N LYS A 143 -6.47 5.08 10.96
CA LYS A 143 -5.66 6.18 10.43
C LYS A 143 -4.82 6.86 11.51
N TYR A 144 -5.43 7.16 12.65
CA TYR A 144 -4.71 7.76 13.78
C TYR A 144 -3.66 6.81 14.35
N ASN A 145 -3.98 5.52 14.44
CA ASN A 145 -3.02 4.50 14.86
C ASN A 145 -1.82 4.46 13.91
N PHE A 146 -2.09 4.44 12.59
CA PHE A 146 -1.05 4.45 11.56
C PHE A 146 -0.10 5.64 11.72
N ASP A 147 -0.65 6.84 11.85
CA ASP A 147 0.11 8.09 11.98
C ASP A 147 0.97 8.09 13.26
N ARG A 148 0.39 7.70 14.39
CA ARG A 148 1.11 7.58 15.68
C ARG A 148 2.25 6.57 15.64
N ILE A 149 2.02 5.43 14.99
CA ILE A 149 3.06 4.39 14.85
C ILE A 149 4.19 4.91 13.96
N LEU A 150 3.86 5.54 12.83
CA LEU A 150 4.85 6.09 11.91
C LEU A 150 5.69 7.18 12.58
N GLU A 151 5.06 8.07 13.35
CA GLU A 151 5.73 9.08 14.16
C GLU A 151 6.69 8.44 15.16
N ALA A 152 6.25 7.42 15.90
CA ALA A 152 7.06 6.72 16.89
C ALA A 152 8.28 6.02 16.26
N ILE A 153 8.11 5.38 15.09
CA ILE A 153 9.22 4.79 14.34
C ILE A 153 10.24 5.86 13.94
N ARG A 154 9.78 6.99 13.39
CA ARG A 154 10.64 8.10 12.98
C ARG A 154 11.44 8.67 14.16
N GLU A 155 10.82 8.81 15.32
CA GLU A 155 11.41 9.39 16.52
C GLU A 155 12.13 8.37 17.40
N ARG A 156 12.12 7.09 17.01
CA ARG A 156 12.68 5.99 17.79
C ARG A 156 12.13 5.95 19.23
N LYS A 157 10.82 6.08 19.35
CA LYS A 157 10.08 6.04 20.59
C LYS A 157 9.24 4.77 20.69
N GLN A 158 8.90 4.39 21.92
CA GLN A 158 7.95 3.31 22.18
C GLN A 158 6.51 3.80 21.98
N ILE A 159 5.62 2.83 21.79
CA ILE A 159 4.18 3.05 21.81
C ILE A 159 3.53 2.14 22.85
N LYS A 160 2.38 2.57 23.37
CA LYS A 160 1.47 1.74 24.15
C LYS A 160 0.13 1.61 23.45
N PHE A 161 -0.56 0.49 23.66
CA PHE A 161 -1.89 0.22 23.09
C PHE A 161 -2.56 -0.96 23.78
N GLN A 162 -3.86 -1.13 23.52
CA GLN A 162 -4.63 -2.34 23.85
C GLN A 162 -4.94 -3.09 22.55
N TYR A 163 -5.21 -4.41 22.63
CA TYR A 163 -5.37 -5.24 21.43
C TYR A 163 -6.72 -5.96 21.40
N ASN A 164 -7.47 -5.75 20.30
CA ASN A 164 -8.80 -6.31 20.06
C ASN A 164 -8.71 -7.56 19.15
N ASP A 165 -8.46 -8.72 19.75
CA ASP A 165 -8.35 -9.98 19.00
C ASP A 165 -9.66 -10.39 18.32
N LYS A 166 -10.80 -10.12 18.96
CA LYS A 166 -12.13 -10.48 18.47
C LYS A 166 -12.65 -9.54 17.40
N TYR A 167 -11.97 -8.41 17.18
CA TYR A 167 -12.38 -7.38 16.22
C TYR A 167 -13.80 -6.84 16.44
N LEU A 168 -14.17 -6.68 17.69
CA LEU A 168 -15.47 -6.12 18.05
C LEU A 168 -15.49 -4.61 17.82
N ALA A 169 -16.61 -4.09 17.33
CA ALA A 169 -16.75 -2.65 17.06
C ALA A 169 -16.72 -1.80 18.34
N LYS A 170 -17.23 -2.34 19.45
CA LYS A 170 -17.23 -1.73 20.79
C LYS A 170 -16.91 -2.79 21.83
N PRO A 171 -15.62 -3.21 21.94
CA PRO A 171 -15.25 -4.24 22.91
C PRO A 171 -15.35 -3.72 24.34
N ALA A 172 -15.86 -4.53 25.24
CA ALA A 172 -15.67 -4.33 26.67
C ALA A 172 -14.23 -4.69 27.07
N GLN A 173 -13.81 -4.36 28.30
CA GLN A 173 -12.43 -4.61 28.75
C GLN A 173 -12.07 -6.12 28.66
N GLU A 174 -12.99 -6.99 29.09
CA GLU A 174 -12.88 -8.45 29.06
C GLU A 174 -12.86 -9.05 27.63
N ASP A 175 -13.27 -8.30 26.63
CA ASP A 175 -13.22 -8.73 25.24
C ASP A 175 -11.86 -8.51 24.58
N LEU A 176 -11.03 -7.69 25.22
CA LEU A 176 -9.69 -7.38 24.74
C LEU A 176 -8.71 -8.49 25.12
N ARG A 177 -7.65 -8.59 24.37
CA ARG A 177 -6.59 -9.58 24.62
C ARG A 177 -5.98 -9.38 26.00
N ASN A 178 -5.85 -10.47 26.77
CA ASN A 178 -5.35 -10.45 28.15
C ASN A 178 -6.12 -9.43 29.03
N ASP A 179 -7.46 -9.49 28.98
CA ASP A 179 -8.37 -8.65 29.78
C ASP A 179 -8.07 -7.14 29.69
N GLY A 180 -7.68 -6.70 28.50
CA GLY A 180 -7.37 -5.30 28.21
C GLY A 180 -6.01 -4.83 28.69
N MET A 181 -5.07 -5.73 28.88
CA MET A 181 -3.68 -5.39 29.20
C MET A 181 -3.12 -4.37 28.21
N THR A 182 -2.42 -3.38 28.71
CA THR A 182 -1.69 -2.41 27.91
C THR A 182 -0.34 -2.99 27.46
N TYR A 183 -0.14 -3.03 26.15
CA TYR A 183 1.12 -3.45 25.55
C TYR A 183 2.06 -2.26 25.39
N TYR A 184 3.33 -2.45 25.71
CA TYR A 184 4.42 -1.50 25.48
C TYR A 184 5.39 -2.12 24.50
N ILE A 185 5.58 -1.48 23.34
CA ILE A 185 6.44 -2.03 22.28
C ILE A 185 7.37 -0.98 21.68
N SER A 186 8.49 -1.44 21.17
CA SER A 186 9.42 -0.66 20.34
C SER A 186 9.11 -0.96 18.88
N PRO A 187 8.40 -0.09 18.13
CA PRO A 187 8.05 -0.31 16.74
C PRO A 187 9.28 -0.08 15.86
N TYR A 188 9.51 -0.97 14.88
CA TYR A 188 10.62 -0.85 13.92
C TYR A 188 10.15 -0.66 12.49
N TYR A 189 9.16 -1.44 12.06
CA TYR A 189 8.63 -1.38 10.70
C TYR A 189 7.11 -1.39 10.70
N LEU A 190 6.56 -0.65 9.74
CA LEU A 190 5.14 -0.65 9.45
C LEU A 190 4.97 -1.19 8.02
N VAL A 191 4.42 -2.40 7.89
CA VAL A 191 4.42 -3.14 6.62
C VAL A 191 3.00 -3.53 6.19
N PRO A 192 2.68 -3.39 4.89
CA PRO A 192 1.40 -3.86 4.37
C PRO A 192 1.41 -5.38 4.23
N ALA A 193 0.36 -6.04 4.72
CA ALA A 193 0.13 -7.46 4.51
C ALA A 193 -1.37 -7.79 4.61
N LYS A 194 -1.88 -8.65 3.74
CA LYS A 194 -3.28 -9.14 3.77
C LYS A 194 -4.34 -8.04 3.88
N ASN A 195 -4.24 -7.01 3.06
CA ASN A 195 -5.17 -5.87 3.07
C ASN A 195 -5.23 -5.11 4.40
N ASP A 196 -4.16 -5.14 5.20
CA ASP A 196 -3.98 -4.40 6.44
C ASP A 196 -2.52 -3.97 6.58
N TYR A 197 -2.23 -3.21 7.62
CA TYR A 197 -0.87 -2.92 8.05
C TYR A 197 -0.51 -3.70 9.31
N TYR A 198 0.74 -4.12 9.39
CA TYR A 198 1.30 -4.77 10.57
C TYR A 198 2.50 -3.98 11.07
N VAL A 199 2.58 -3.86 12.39
CA VAL A 199 3.76 -3.33 13.08
C VAL A 199 4.66 -4.50 13.44
N ILE A 200 5.90 -4.45 12.97
CA ILE A 200 6.97 -5.33 13.43
C ILE A 200 7.68 -4.60 14.57
N ALA A 201 7.71 -5.20 15.73
CA ALA A 201 8.16 -4.57 16.95
C ALA A 201 8.88 -5.54 17.88
N CYS A 202 9.47 -5.01 18.93
CA CYS A 202 9.96 -5.77 20.09
C CYS A 202 9.14 -5.41 21.32
N THR A 203 8.63 -6.40 22.03
CA THR A 203 8.06 -6.23 23.37
C THR A 203 9.15 -6.32 24.42
N GLY A 204 8.91 -5.76 25.62
CA GLY A 204 9.90 -5.72 26.70
C GLY A 204 10.47 -7.08 27.13
N GLU A 205 9.68 -8.13 27.00
CA GLU A 205 9.99 -9.47 27.48
C GLU A 205 10.46 -10.43 26.38
N HIS A 206 10.10 -10.15 25.12
CA HIS A 206 10.41 -11.03 24.00
C HIS A 206 11.69 -10.60 23.27
N LYS A 207 12.58 -11.55 23.07
CA LYS A 207 13.83 -11.34 22.32
C LYS A 207 13.63 -11.31 20.82
N ASN A 208 12.50 -11.84 20.32
CA ASN A 208 12.15 -11.94 18.90
C ASN A 208 11.19 -10.83 18.46
N PHE A 209 11.04 -10.66 17.14
CA PHE A 209 10.02 -9.77 16.60
C PHE A 209 8.62 -10.22 16.99
N SER A 210 7.78 -9.24 17.26
CA SER A 210 6.34 -9.40 17.47
C SER A 210 5.60 -8.68 16.35
N HIS A 211 4.46 -9.24 15.91
CA HIS A 211 3.64 -8.66 14.85
C HIS A 211 2.28 -8.24 15.42
N TYR A 212 1.90 -7.01 15.17
CA TYR A 212 0.60 -6.49 15.57
C TYR A 212 -0.13 -5.91 14.36
N ARG A 213 -1.35 -6.37 14.16
CA ARG A 213 -2.22 -5.86 13.10
C ARG A 213 -2.80 -4.51 13.51
N VAL A 214 -2.57 -3.45 12.72
CA VAL A 214 -2.90 -2.07 13.09
C VAL A 214 -4.40 -1.88 13.31
N SER A 215 -5.25 -2.52 12.50
CA SER A 215 -6.71 -2.43 12.65
C SER A 215 -7.26 -3.03 13.96
N ARG A 216 -6.45 -3.83 14.68
CA ARG A 216 -6.80 -4.42 15.99
C ARG A 216 -6.24 -3.65 17.18
N MET A 217 -5.40 -2.65 16.93
CA MET A 217 -4.81 -1.83 17.98
C MET A 217 -5.79 -0.75 18.41
N LEU A 218 -5.97 -0.59 19.71
CA LEU A 218 -6.82 0.45 20.31
C LEU A 218 -5.97 1.36 21.17
N ASN A 219 -6.35 2.64 21.25
CA ASN A 219 -5.71 3.62 22.12
C ASN A 219 -4.18 3.70 21.92
N VAL A 220 -3.74 3.71 20.66
CA VAL A 220 -2.31 3.82 20.33
C VAL A 220 -1.81 5.20 20.73
N GLU A 221 -0.82 5.22 21.63
CA GLU A 221 -0.14 6.44 22.07
C GLU A 221 1.37 6.26 21.96
N LYS A 222 2.04 7.28 21.43
CA LYS A 222 3.50 7.39 21.53
C LYS A 222 3.86 7.81 22.96
N ILE A 223 4.87 7.19 23.52
CA ILE A 223 5.38 7.51 24.87
C ILE A 223 6.83 8.01 24.78
N ASP A 224 7.30 8.69 25.81
CA ASP A 224 8.62 9.34 25.78
C ASP A 224 9.80 8.38 25.91
N GLU A 225 9.54 7.12 26.28
CA GLU A 225 10.58 6.10 26.37
C GLU A 225 11.19 5.81 25.00
N ALA A 226 12.52 5.72 24.98
CA ALA A 226 13.25 5.36 23.77
C ALA A 226 12.93 3.93 23.32
N ALA A 227 12.77 3.72 22.03
CA ALA A 227 12.66 2.39 21.46
C ALA A 227 13.95 1.61 21.71
N LYS A 228 13.84 0.30 21.97
CA LYS A 228 15.00 -0.59 22.08
C LYS A 228 15.74 -0.62 20.76
N ASP A 229 17.07 -0.74 20.83
CA ASP A 229 17.85 -0.91 19.59
C ASP A 229 17.46 -2.23 18.93
N ILE A 230 17.10 -2.17 17.65
CA ILE A 230 16.74 -3.33 16.85
C ILE A 230 17.86 -4.39 16.81
N LYS A 231 19.11 -3.98 16.89
CA LYS A 231 20.28 -4.86 16.94
C LYS A 231 20.34 -5.77 18.17
N LEU A 232 19.56 -5.45 19.20
CA LEU A 232 19.42 -6.31 20.39
C LEU A 232 18.38 -7.43 20.17
N ASN A 233 17.58 -7.34 19.12
CA ASN A 233 16.54 -8.32 18.81
C ASN A 233 17.15 -9.56 18.14
N ASP A 234 16.81 -10.75 18.64
CA ASP A 234 17.42 -12.01 18.17
C ASP A 234 16.96 -12.36 16.73
N SER A 235 15.72 -12.03 16.35
CA SER A 235 15.28 -12.19 14.94
C SER A 235 16.07 -11.29 14.00
N TYR A 236 16.40 -10.06 14.40
CA TYR A 236 17.23 -9.16 13.61
C TYR A 236 18.67 -9.68 13.47
N LYS A 237 19.28 -10.13 14.58
CA LYS A 237 20.63 -10.72 14.57
C LYS A 237 20.70 -11.95 13.64
N LYS A 238 19.67 -12.79 13.64
CA LYS A 238 19.57 -13.94 12.75
C LYS A 238 19.53 -13.50 11.29
N LEU A 239 18.73 -12.49 10.96
CA LEU A 239 18.68 -11.94 9.60
C LEU A 239 20.04 -11.39 9.15
N GLU A 240 20.74 -10.62 9.99
CA GLU A 240 22.07 -10.11 9.69
C GLU A 240 23.09 -11.25 9.48
N ALA A 241 23.07 -12.27 10.34
CA ALA A 241 23.97 -13.42 10.23
C ALA A 241 23.74 -14.24 8.96
N GLU A 242 22.49 -14.32 8.48
CA GLU A 242 22.10 -15.01 7.25
C GLU A 242 22.20 -14.11 6.00
N GLY A 243 22.57 -12.83 6.14
CA GLY A 243 22.59 -11.87 5.04
C GLY A 243 21.20 -11.59 4.44
N LYS A 244 20.13 -11.81 5.22
CA LYS A 244 18.75 -11.63 4.82
C LYS A 244 18.24 -10.21 5.15
N SER A 245 17.34 -9.73 4.33
CA SER A 245 16.63 -8.47 4.53
C SER A 245 15.32 -8.68 5.30
N ILE A 246 14.71 -7.58 5.76
CA ILE A 246 13.34 -7.62 6.31
C ILE A 246 12.31 -8.12 5.28
N SER A 247 12.54 -7.90 3.99
CA SER A 247 11.68 -8.44 2.93
C SER A 247 11.76 -9.96 2.84
N ASP A 248 12.93 -10.55 3.10
CA ASP A 248 13.10 -12.00 3.18
C ASP A 248 12.35 -12.55 4.40
N TYR A 249 12.49 -11.88 5.54
CA TYR A 249 11.73 -12.19 6.75
C TYR A 249 10.21 -12.20 6.51
N LEU A 250 9.69 -11.20 5.81
CA LEU A 250 8.25 -11.11 5.52
C LEU A 250 7.76 -12.26 4.62
N ARG A 251 8.59 -12.70 3.66
CA ARG A 251 8.26 -13.86 2.80
C ARG A 251 8.22 -15.18 3.56
N GLU A 252 9.11 -15.35 4.54
CA GLU A 252 9.14 -16.54 5.39
C GLU A 252 7.94 -16.61 6.36
N HIS A 253 7.38 -15.44 6.72
CA HIS A 253 6.28 -15.32 7.69
C HIS A 253 4.94 -15.08 7.00
N ILE A 254 4.47 -16.05 6.21
CA ILE A 254 3.17 -15.97 5.54
C ILE A 254 2.08 -15.66 6.56
N ASN A 255 1.30 -14.62 6.25
CA ASN A 255 0.20 -14.20 7.10
C ASN A 255 0.61 -13.69 8.49
N MET A 256 1.89 -13.33 8.69
CA MET A 256 2.41 -12.82 9.97
C MET A 256 2.20 -13.78 11.16
N TRP A 257 2.22 -15.09 10.92
CA TRP A 257 2.18 -16.11 11.96
C TRP A 257 3.59 -16.34 12.52
N PHE A 258 3.66 -16.90 13.75
CA PHE A 258 4.91 -17.18 14.45
C PHE A 258 5.23 -18.69 14.39
N GLY A 259 6.50 -19.05 14.42
CA GLY A 259 7.04 -20.40 14.53
C GLY A 259 8.44 -20.48 13.93
N ASP A 260 9.02 -21.67 13.92
CA ASP A 260 10.34 -21.90 13.35
C ASP A 260 10.27 -22.00 11.84
N THR A 261 11.20 -21.34 11.15
CA THR A 261 11.33 -21.41 9.70
C THR A 261 11.90 -22.79 9.31
N GLN A 262 11.24 -23.48 8.40
CA GLN A 262 11.66 -24.79 7.89
C GLN A 262 11.71 -24.75 6.36
N ARG A 263 12.60 -25.56 5.81
CA ARG A 263 12.64 -25.80 4.36
C ARG A 263 11.60 -26.84 3.99
N VAL A 264 10.59 -26.42 3.24
CA VAL A 264 9.46 -27.25 2.82
C VAL A 264 9.55 -27.53 1.33
N ASN A 265 9.44 -28.80 0.93
CA ASN A 265 9.42 -29.21 -0.46
C ASN A 265 7.99 -29.27 -0.97
N LEU A 266 7.76 -28.66 -2.12
CA LEU A 266 6.46 -28.58 -2.76
C LEU A 266 6.48 -29.28 -4.13
N HIS A 267 5.42 -30.01 -4.43
CA HIS A 267 5.08 -30.53 -5.75
C HIS A 267 3.83 -29.80 -6.23
N CYS A 268 3.93 -29.09 -7.35
CA CYS A 268 2.93 -28.13 -7.76
C CYS A 268 2.51 -28.35 -9.20
N ARG A 269 1.23 -28.14 -9.51
CA ARG A 269 0.77 -28.02 -10.88
C ARG A 269 1.23 -26.71 -11.51
N GLN A 270 1.46 -26.66 -12.83
CA GLN A 270 1.93 -25.47 -13.54
C GLN A 270 0.98 -24.28 -13.36
N GLN A 271 -0.32 -24.50 -13.23
CA GLN A 271 -1.31 -23.44 -12.98
C GLN A 271 -1.10 -22.68 -11.67
N ALA A 272 -0.55 -23.34 -10.63
CA ALA A 272 -0.22 -22.71 -9.35
C ALA A 272 1.11 -21.93 -9.38
N ARG A 273 1.82 -21.87 -10.52
CA ARG A 273 3.16 -21.29 -10.59
C ARG A 273 3.18 -19.81 -10.19
N LEU A 274 2.19 -19.05 -10.63
CA LEU A 274 2.09 -17.63 -10.27
C LEU A 274 1.76 -17.43 -8.80
N ASP A 275 0.94 -18.29 -8.21
CA ASP A 275 0.60 -18.23 -6.79
C ASP A 275 1.82 -18.53 -5.91
N VAL A 276 2.61 -19.55 -6.30
CA VAL A 276 3.86 -19.91 -5.62
C VAL A 276 4.87 -18.76 -5.74
N LEU A 277 5.10 -18.22 -6.95
CA LEU A 277 6.02 -17.09 -7.16
C LEU A 277 5.52 -15.82 -6.46
N GLY A 278 4.22 -15.57 -6.45
CA GLY A 278 3.61 -14.42 -5.79
C GLY A 278 3.83 -14.41 -4.27
N ASN A 279 3.80 -15.60 -3.63
CA ASN A 279 4.04 -15.70 -2.19
C ASN A 279 5.51 -15.75 -1.80
N PHE A 280 6.34 -16.47 -2.55
CA PHE A 280 7.72 -16.76 -2.16
C PHE A 280 8.77 -16.01 -2.99
N GLY A 281 8.32 -15.24 -3.98
CA GLY A 281 9.18 -14.43 -4.84
C GLY A 281 9.73 -15.20 -6.04
N ASN A 282 10.30 -14.46 -6.99
CA ASN A 282 10.78 -14.97 -8.28
C ASN A 282 12.18 -15.59 -8.25
N ARG A 283 12.84 -15.64 -7.08
CA ARG A 283 14.18 -16.24 -6.91
C ARG A 283 14.12 -17.72 -6.50
N LEU A 284 12.94 -18.33 -6.51
CA LEU A 284 12.79 -19.75 -6.21
C LEU A 284 13.50 -20.62 -7.26
N ASN A 285 14.17 -21.65 -6.79
CA ASN A 285 14.69 -22.68 -7.66
C ASN A 285 13.55 -23.64 -8.03
N ILE A 286 13.04 -23.48 -9.26
CA ILE A 286 11.92 -24.29 -9.79
C ILE A 286 12.50 -25.31 -10.75
N ALA A 287 12.16 -26.58 -10.53
CA ALA A 287 12.53 -27.69 -11.41
C ALA A 287 11.27 -28.33 -12.01
N ASP A 288 11.18 -28.33 -13.33
CA ASP A 288 10.09 -29.06 -14.02
C ASP A 288 10.27 -30.57 -13.86
N CYS A 289 9.16 -31.28 -13.65
CA CYS A 289 9.19 -32.72 -13.44
C CYS A 289 9.56 -33.45 -14.73
N LYS A 290 10.62 -34.25 -14.70
CA LYS A 290 11.02 -35.10 -15.84
C LYS A 290 9.88 -36.06 -16.20
N GLY A 291 9.42 -35.97 -17.45
CA GLY A 291 8.36 -36.88 -17.96
C GLY A 291 6.92 -36.38 -17.71
N ASN A 292 6.73 -35.32 -16.94
CA ASN A 292 5.42 -34.73 -16.75
C ASN A 292 5.50 -33.19 -16.71
N LYS A 293 5.22 -32.55 -17.84
CA LYS A 293 5.26 -31.08 -17.98
C LYS A 293 4.15 -30.32 -17.26
N GLU A 294 3.16 -31.04 -16.71
CA GLU A 294 2.05 -30.42 -15.96
C GLU A 294 2.46 -30.04 -14.54
N TYR A 295 3.62 -30.52 -14.06
CA TYR A 295 4.07 -30.32 -12.70
C TYR A 295 5.48 -29.74 -12.63
N PHE A 296 5.74 -29.03 -11.55
CA PHE A 296 7.08 -28.58 -11.15
C PHE A 296 7.29 -28.86 -9.65
N THR A 297 8.55 -28.86 -9.24
CA THR A 297 8.94 -28.94 -7.82
C THR A 297 9.73 -27.73 -7.42
N THR A 298 9.60 -27.32 -6.17
CA THR A 298 10.40 -26.27 -5.56
C THR A 298 10.55 -26.50 -4.07
N SER A 299 11.50 -25.80 -3.45
CA SER A 299 11.65 -25.77 -1.99
C SER A 299 11.52 -24.33 -1.52
N VAL A 300 10.75 -24.12 -0.48
CA VAL A 300 10.51 -22.81 0.12
C VAL A 300 10.95 -22.82 1.59
N GLU A 301 11.54 -21.72 2.05
CA GLU A 301 11.76 -21.48 3.47
C GLU A 301 10.53 -20.79 4.03
N VAL A 302 9.84 -21.44 4.95
CA VAL A 302 8.56 -20.94 5.46
C VAL A 302 8.32 -21.44 6.89
N GLN A 303 7.59 -20.67 7.63
CA GLN A 303 6.98 -21.12 8.86
C GLN A 303 5.86 -22.12 8.57
N ALA A 304 6.04 -23.38 8.96
CA ALA A 304 5.01 -24.41 8.90
C ALA A 304 3.91 -24.12 9.94
N SER A 305 3.01 -23.22 9.61
CA SER A 305 1.97 -22.68 10.50
C SER A 305 0.59 -22.76 9.88
N GLY A 306 -0.45 -22.49 10.68
CA GLY A 306 -1.83 -22.42 10.17
C GLY A 306 -2.00 -21.46 8.99
N GLY A 307 -1.20 -20.40 8.90
CA GLY A 307 -1.18 -19.50 7.76
C GLY A 307 -0.67 -20.14 6.47
N PHE A 308 0.42 -20.89 6.54
CA PHE A 308 0.96 -21.65 5.42
C PHE A 308 0.03 -22.79 5.02
N PHE A 309 -0.47 -23.56 5.98
CA PHE A 309 -1.40 -24.66 5.71
C PHE A 309 -2.71 -24.19 5.08
N SER A 310 -3.26 -23.08 5.55
CA SER A 310 -4.45 -22.45 4.96
C SER A 310 -4.20 -21.98 3.52
N TRP A 311 -3.01 -21.47 3.21
CA TRP A 311 -2.63 -21.10 1.85
C TRP A 311 -2.53 -22.33 0.94
N VAL A 312 -1.87 -23.41 1.39
CA VAL A 312 -1.79 -24.69 0.63
C VAL A 312 -3.19 -25.27 0.39
N ALA A 313 -4.04 -25.30 1.42
CA ALA A 313 -5.42 -25.80 1.31
C ALA A 313 -6.26 -24.97 0.32
N GLY A 314 -6.07 -23.65 0.30
CA GLY A 314 -6.78 -22.72 -0.59
C GLY A 314 -6.48 -22.94 -2.08
N LEU A 315 -5.39 -23.63 -2.41
CA LEU A 315 -5.01 -23.96 -3.79
C LEU A 315 -5.60 -25.31 -4.28
N GLY A 316 -6.53 -25.90 -3.53
CA GLY A 316 -7.38 -27.00 -3.99
C GLY A 316 -6.64 -28.27 -4.43
N GLY A 317 -5.41 -28.49 -3.92
CA GLY A 317 -4.58 -29.64 -4.30
C GLY A 317 -3.60 -29.38 -5.44
N ASP A 318 -3.55 -28.18 -5.99
CA ASP A 318 -2.54 -27.78 -6.98
C ASP A 318 -1.14 -27.63 -6.40
N VAL A 319 -1.03 -27.51 -5.07
CA VAL A 319 0.21 -27.50 -4.32
C VAL A 319 0.17 -28.59 -3.25
N ILE A 320 1.15 -29.49 -3.29
CA ILE A 320 1.27 -30.61 -2.38
C ILE A 320 2.59 -30.50 -1.61
N ILE A 321 2.54 -30.64 -0.28
CA ILE A 321 3.71 -30.70 0.57
C ILE A 321 4.30 -32.13 0.45
N THR A 322 5.53 -32.23 -0.07
CA THR A 322 6.22 -33.51 -0.25
C THR A 322 7.27 -33.78 0.81
N GLY A 323 7.64 -32.80 1.59
CA GLY A 323 8.59 -32.95 2.71
C GLY A 323 8.85 -31.62 3.42
N PRO A 324 9.44 -31.65 4.60
CA PRO A 324 9.81 -32.85 5.38
C PRO A 324 8.58 -33.56 5.96
N GLU A 325 8.76 -34.80 6.43
CA GLU A 325 7.65 -35.65 6.92
C GLU A 325 6.90 -35.03 8.10
N CYS A 326 7.62 -34.35 9.01
CA CYS A 326 6.98 -33.67 10.14
C CYS A 326 5.97 -32.61 9.67
N VAL A 327 6.29 -31.83 8.64
CA VAL A 327 5.38 -30.81 8.09
C VAL A 327 4.19 -31.44 7.36
N ARG A 328 4.41 -32.57 6.68
CA ARG A 328 3.31 -33.33 6.04
C ARG A 328 2.30 -33.85 7.07
N GLU A 329 2.78 -34.42 8.17
CA GLU A 329 1.91 -34.92 9.24
C GLU A 329 1.19 -33.77 9.98
N GLU A 330 1.86 -32.64 10.20
CA GLU A 330 1.21 -31.44 10.75
C GLU A 330 0.11 -30.91 9.81
N TYR A 331 0.36 -30.88 8.51
CA TYR A 331 -0.64 -30.46 7.53
C TYR A 331 -1.82 -31.42 7.45
N LYS A 332 -1.56 -32.73 7.49
CA LYS A 332 -2.62 -33.73 7.54
C LYS A 332 -3.51 -33.58 8.77
N LYS A 333 -2.90 -33.41 9.94
CA LYS A 333 -3.62 -33.12 11.19
C LYS A 333 -4.43 -31.82 11.09
N TYR A 334 -3.87 -30.78 10.45
CA TYR A 334 -4.59 -29.54 10.19
C TYR A 334 -5.86 -29.80 9.37
N LEU A 335 -5.79 -30.57 8.28
CA LEU A 335 -6.94 -30.91 7.44
C LEU A 335 -7.97 -31.77 8.19
N GLU A 336 -7.53 -32.76 8.97
CA GLU A 336 -8.40 -33.60 9.80
C GLU A 336 -9.18 -32.76 10.84
N ASN A 337 -8.51 -31.80 11.49
CA ASN A 337 -9.17 -30.88 12.42
C ASN A 337 -10.22 -30.01 11.71
N GLN A 338 -9.92 -29.53 10.49
CA GLN A 338 -10.92 -28.78 9.71
C GLN A 338 -12.12 -29.68 9.35
N LEU A 339 -11.87 -30.88 8.87
CA LEU A 339 -12.93 -31.83 8.51
C LEU A 339 -13.81 -32.23 9.70
N ALA A 340 -13.24 -32.30 10.90
CA ALA A 340 -13.98 -32.64 12.13
C ALA A 340 -15.07 -31.61 12.49
N LEU A 341 -14.89 -30.32 12.05
CA LEU A 341 -15.89 -29.27 12.28
C LEU A 341 -17.17 -29.42 11.43
N TYR A 342 -17.15 -30.29 10.43
CA TYR A 342 -18.28 -30.56 9.52
C TYR A 342 -18.93 -31.94 9.75
N LYS A 343 -18.53 -32.64 10.78
CA LYS A 343 -19.14 -33.88 11.25
C LYS A 343 -20.03 -33.64 12.45
#